data_254f27e21792e5583f49e749dc00a950
#
_entry.id   254f27e21792e5583f49e749dc00a950
#
_cell.length_a   1.000
_cell.length_b   1.000
_cell.length_c   1.000
_cell.angle_alpha   90.00
_cell.angle_beta   90.00
_cell.angle_gamma   90.00
#
_symmetry.space_group_name_H-M   'P 1'
#
loop_
_entity.id
_entity.type
_entity.pdbx_description
1 polymer ?
#
loop_
_entity_poly.entity_id
_entity_poly.type
_entity_poly.pdbx_seq_one_letter_code
_entity_poly.pdbx_strand_id
1 'polypeptide(L)'
;IENEVREAKLDFYSVIIGTKPSMGARSPKLWNKVYEYEKKKIRMVPLDVREENLEELFKYLKEDKHCLGGAVAVPLKEKVYNLIKNNVTEEIRAIGAVNCFYRPTTSGLLVDGFTGTNTDGEAALDPIKKKLIENQNLNIGLLGYGGAGKAILAFLLKDFKRKHKIHIFNRSPI
;
A
#
# COMPACT_ATOMS: atom_id res chain seq x y z
N ILE A 1 -16.66 1.50 10.23
CA ILE A 1 -16.75 1.28 8.78
C ILE A 1 -18.11 1.69 8.26
N GLU A 2 -18.18 2.09 7.00
CA GLU A 2 -19.37 2.67 6.36
C GLU A 2 -20.13 1.66 5.46
N ASN A 3 -19.56 0.51 5.20
CA ASN A 3 -20.17 -0.52 4.36
C ASN A 3 -20.49 -1.78 5.17
N GLU A 4 -21.50 -2.52 4.72
CA GLU A 4 -21.78 -3.85 5.27
C GLU A 4 -20.68 -4.85 4.89
N VAL A 5 -20.20 -5.57 5.88
CA VAL A 5 -19.27 -6.69 5.70
C VAL A 5 -20.03 -7.97 6.02
N ARG A 6 -20.22 -8.83 5.02
CA ARG A 6 -20.82 -10.15 5.28
C ARG A 6 -19.81 -11.03 5.98
N GLU A 7 -20.11 -11.39 7.22
CA GLU A 7 -19.34 -12.35 7.98
C GLU A 7 -19.37 -13.71 7.29
N ALA A 8 -18.21 -14.16 6.82
CA ALA A 8 -17.98 -15.55 6.50
C ALA A 8 -17.16 -16.16 7.66
N LYS A 9 -17.40 -17.42 8.03
CA LYS A 9 -16.52 -18.15 8.94
C LYS A 9 -15.18 -18.37 8.22
N LEU A 10 -14.26 -17.44 8.39
CA LEU A 10 -12.93 -17.44 7.80
C LEU A 10 -11.92 -17.71 8.91
N ASP A 11 -10.91 -18.50 8.59
CA ASP A 11 -9.79 -18.70 9.52
C ASP A 11 -8.97 -17.41 9.63
N PHE A 12 -8.81 -16.72 8.49
CA PHE A 12 -8.11 -15.45 8.37
C PHE A 12 -8.75 -14.58 7.29
N TYR A 13 -8.48 -13.28 7.33
CA TYR A 13 -8.88 -12.34 6.28
C TYR A 13 -7.82 -11.29 6.02
N SER A 14 -7.86 -10.69 4.85
CA SER A 14 -7.15 -9.47 4.49
C SER A 14 -8.15 -8.38 4.13
N VAL A 15 -7.72 -7.13 4.12
CA VAL A 15 -8.61 -6.01 3.83
C VAL A 15 -8.06 -5.12 2.72
N ILE A 16 -8.93 -4.33 2.10
CA ILE A 16 -8.53 -3.08 1.46
C ILE A 16 -9.26 -1.94 2.16
N ILE A 17 -8.51 -0.97 2.67
CA ILE A 17 -9.04 0.20 3.35
C ILE A 17 -8.95 1.45 2.46
N GLY A 18 -9.97 2.27 2.51
CA GLY A 18 -10.06 3.50 1.72
C GLY A 18 -11.37 4.22 1.95
N THR A 19 -11.61 5.34 1.28
CA THR A 19 -12.86 6.09 1.43
C THR A 19 -14.07 5.30 0.93
N LYS A 20 -13.96 4.62 -0.23
CA LYS A 20 -15.03 3.78 -0.81
C LYS A 20 -14.49 2.61 -1.63
N PRO A 21 -13.62 1.75 -1.08
CA PRO A 21 -13.09 0.61 -1.82
C PRO A 21 -14.17 -0.43 -2.17
N SER A 22 -15.28 -0.50 -1.42
CA SER A 22 -16.42 -1.39 -1.74
C SER A 22 -17.03 -1.11 -3.11
N MET A 23 -16.96 0.14 -3.59
CA MET A 23 -17.60 0.59 -4.82
C MET A 23 -16.80 0.28 -6.10
N GLY A 24 -15.54 -0.13 -6.02
CA GLY A 24 -14.79 -0.35 -7.26
C GLY A 24 -13.36 -0.84 -7.13
N ALA A 25 -12.87 -1.15 -5.92
CA ALA A 25 -11.53 -1.69 -5.77
C ALA A 25 -11.39 -3.04 -6.47
N ARG A 26 -10.35 -3.20 -7.26
CA ARG A 26 -10.07 -4.44 -8.01
C ARG A 26 -9.41 -5.51 -7.14
N SER A 27 -8.68 -5.10 -6.11
CA SER A 27 -7.89 -5.99 -5.25
C SER A 27 -8.72 -7.13 -4.65
N PRO A 28 -9.94 -6.93 -4.10
CA PRO A 28 -10.72 -8.05 -3.58
C PRO A 28 -11.06 -9.10 -4.63
N LYS A 29 -11.40 -8.68 -5.84
CA LYS A 29 -11.72 -9.61 -6.94
C LYS A 29 -10.51 -10.45 -7.36
N LEU A 30 -9.33 -9.82 -7.40
CA LEU A 30 -8.09 -10.48 -7.80
C LEU A 30 -7.60 -11.43 -6.70
N TRP A 31 -7.45 -10.95 -5.48
CA TRP A 31 -6.94 -11.73 -4.37
C TRP A 31 -7.86 -12.88 -3.97
N ASN A 32 -9.17 -12.68 -3.98
CA ASN A 32 -10.10 -13.75 -3.65
C ASN A 32 -10.03 -14.90 -4.67
N LYS A 33 -9.80 -14.60 -5.95
CA LYS A 33 -9.54 -15.65 -6.96
C LYS A 33 -8.23 -16.41 -6.71
N VAL A 34 -7.18 -15.70 -6.28
CA VAL A 34 -5.91 -16.35 -5.90
C VAL A 34 -6.10 -17.25 -4.69
N TYR A 35 -6.80 -16.77 -3.66
CA TYR A 35 -7.09 -17.57 -2.47
C TYR A 35 -7.91 -18.81 -2.77
N GLU A 36 -8.93 -18.68 -3.63
CA GLU A 36 -9.73 -19.82 -4.12
C GLU A 36 -8.87 -20.83 -4.88
N TYR A 37 -8.05 -20.37 -5.80
CA TYR A 37 -7.14 -21.22 -6.58
C TYR A 37 -6.16 -21.97 -5.68
N GLU A 38 -5.61 -21.31 -4.68
CA GLU A 38 -4.69 -21.90 -3.71
C GLU A 38 -5.40 -22.67 -2.58
N LYS A 39 -6.74 -22.80 -2.64
CA LYS A 39 -7.57 -23.48 -1.63
C LYS A 39 -7.36 -22.93 -0.21
N LYS A 40 -7.07 -21.63 -0.08
CA LYS A 40 -6.91 -20.95 1.21
C LYS A 40 -8.26 -20.43 1.71
N LYS A 41 -8.58 -20.68 2.97
CA LYS A 41 -9.76 -20.13 3.65
C LYS A 41 -9.51 -18.68 4.10
N ILE A 42 -9.10 -17.85 3.17
CA ILE A 42 -8.81 -16.44 3.36
C ILE A 42 -9.68 -15.64 2.39
N ARG A 43 -10.11 -14.46 2.79
CA ARG A 43 -10.82 -13.53 1.92
C ARG A 43 -10.31 -12.11 2.11
N MET A 44 -10.21 -11.38 1.01
CA MET A 44 -9.99 -9.93 1.06
C MET A 44 -11.34 -9.22 1.08
N VAL A 45 -11.50 -8.34 2.06
CA VAL A 45 -12.74 -7.61 2.34
C VAL A 45 -12.51 -6.11 2.13
N PRO A 46 -13.36 -5.40 1.37
CA PRO A 46 -13.29 -3.96 1.28
C PRO A 46 -13.89 -3.32 2.54
N LEU A 47 -13.18 -2.37 3.13
CA LEU A 47 -13.63 -1.59 4.28
C LEU A 47 -13.66 -0.11 3.92
N ASP A 48 -14.85 0.44 3.80
CA ASP A 48 -15.05 1.88 3.60
C ASP A 48 -14.87 2.59 4.95
N VAL A 49 -13.92 3.50 5.02
CA VAL A 49 -13.59 4.22 6.25
C VAL A 49 -13.37 5.69 5.98
N ARG A 50 -13.97 6.54 6.80
CA ARG A 50 -13.65 7.96 6.84
C ARG A 50 -12.30 8.15 7.53
N GLU A 51 -11.66 9.23 7.17
CA GLU A 51 -10.34 9.56 7.65
C GLU A 51 -10.28 9.72 9.17
N GLU A 52 -11.30 10.32 9.77
CA GLU A 52 -11.42 10.49 11.22
C GLU A 52 -11.55 9.17 11.99
N ASN A 53 -12.04 8.10 11.36
CA ASN A 53 -12.23 6.78 11.97
C ASN A 53 -11.08 5.80 11.66
N LEU A 54 -10.08 6.24 10.90
CA LEU A 54 -8.99 5.37 10.43
C LEU A 54 -8.17 4.79 11.59
N GLU A 55 -7.84 5.62 12.57
CA GLU A 55 -7.00 5.21 13.71
C GLU A 55 -7.70 4.15 14.56
N GLU A 56 -8.99 4.33 14.84
CA GLU A 56 -9.81 3.37 15.58
C GLU A 56 -9.94 2.05 14.82
N LEU A 57 -10.26 2.10 13.52
CA LEU A 57 -10.29 0.91 12.67
C LEU A 57 -8.94 0.19 12.67
N PHE A 58 -7.85 0.93 12.52
CA PHE A 58 -6.52 0.34 12.43
C PHE A 58 -6.10 -0.32 13.74
N LYS A 59 -6.47 0.27 14.88
CA LYS A 59 -6.31 -0.34 16.22
C LYS A 59 -7.07 -1.65 16.31
N TYR A 60 -8.35 -1.67 15.92
CA TYR A 60 -9.18 -2.87 15.90
C TYR A 60 -8.54 -3.98 15.03
N LEU A 61 -8.14 -3.65 13.78
CA LEU A 61 -7.50 -4.61 12.89
C LEU A 61 -6.17 -5.15 13.45
N LYS A 62 -5.44 -4.31 14.19
CA LYS A 62 -4.18 -4.72 14.84
C LYS A 62 -4.42 -5.71 15.98
N GLU A 63 -5.49 -5.54 16.75
CA GLU A 63 -5.86 -6.42 17.86
C GLU A 63 -6.47 -7.74 17.38
N ASP A 64 -7.17 -7.73 16.23
CA ASP A 64 -7.75 -8.93 15.64
C ASP A 64 -6.70 -9.80 14.96
N LYS A 65 -6.34 -10.91 15.59
CA LYS A 65 -5.32 -11.87 15.10
C LYS A 65 -5.72 -12.60 13.82
N HIS A 66 -6.99 -12.56 13.43
CA HIS A 66 -7.47 -13.12 12.16
C HIS A 66 -7.18 -12.18 10.98
N CYS A 67 -6.93 -10.89 11.23
CA CYS A 67 -6.54 -9.94 10.21
C CYS A 67 -5.05 -10.11 9.85
N LEU A 68 -4.77 -10.55 8.64
CA LEU A 68 -3.41 -10.72 8.12
C LEU A 68 -2.76 -9.41 7.66
N GLY A 69 -3.56 -8.39 7.39
CA GLY A 69 -3.14 -7.12 6.81
C GLY A 69 -3.99 -6.71 5.62
N GLY A 70 -3.47 -5.87 4.74
CA GLY A 70 -4.26 -5.42 3.61
C GLY A 70 -3.61 -4.37 2.72
N ALA A 71 -4.39 -3.93 1.74
CA ALA A 71 -4.05 -2.84 0.85
C ALA A 71 -4.62 -1.50 1.37
N VAL A 72 -3.97 -0.41 1.00
CA VAL A 72 -4.39 0.95 1.35
C VAL A 72 -4.65 1.75 0.07
N ALA A 73 -5.89 2.18 -0.10
CA ALA A 73 -6.29 3.05 -1.21
C ALA A 73 -6.04 4.54 -0.88
N VAL A 74 -6.00 5.36 -1.93
CA VAL A 74 -5.99 6.82 -1.82
C VAL A 74 -7.28 7.28 -1.10
N PRO A 75 -7.20 8.28 -0.19
CA PRO A 75 -6.06 9.13 0.17
C PRO A 75 -5.27 8.66 1.41
N LEU A 76 -5.48 7.46 1.92
CA LEU A 76 -5.09 7.04 3.28
C LEU A 76 -3.63 6.56 3.41
N LYS A 77 -2.85 6.46 2.32
CA LYS A 77 -1.49 5.86 2.32
C LYS A 77 -0.50 6.54 3.28
N GLU A 78 -0.50 7.87 3.34
CA GLU A 78 0.36 8.64 4.24
C GLU A 78 -0.12 8.54 5.70
N LYS A 79 -1.43 8.46 5.91
CA LYS A 79 -2.01 8.32 7.25
C LYS A 79 -1.73 6.96 7.86
N VAL A 80 -1.90 5.88 7.08
CA VAL A 80 -1.52 4.53 7.52
C VAL A 80 -0.01 4.47 7.82
N TYR A 81 0.83 5.09 6.99
CA TYR A 81 2.26 5.21 7.30
C TYR A 81 2.47 5.81 8.70
N ASN A 82 1.81 6.91 9.03
CA ASN A 82 1.96 7.56 10.34
C ASN A 82 1.58 6.65 11.52
N LEU A 83 0.62 5.73 11.33
CA LEU A 83 0.21 4.78 12.37
C LEU A 83 1.24 3.65 12.61
N ILE A 84 2.09 3.34 11.62
CA ILE A 84 3.04 2.22 11.70
C ILE A 84 4.50 2.62 11.43
N LYS A 85 4.82 3.91 11.35
CA LYS A 85 6.15 4.43 10.97
C LYS A 85 7.32 3.88 11.79
N ASN A 86 7.07 3.44 13.02
CA ASN A 86 8.09 2.85 13.87
C ASN A 86 8.42 1.39 13.49
N ASN A 87 7.56 0.75 12.71
CA ASN A 87 7.66 -0.68 12.35
C ASN A 87 7.93 -0.88 10.85
N VAL A 88 8.39 0.12 10.13
CA VAL A 88 8.71 0.05 8.70
C VAL A 88 10.19 0.23 8.45
N THR A 89 10.66 -0.20 7.27
CA THR A 89 12.04 -0.03 6.85
C THR A 89 12.40 1.44 6.60
N GLU A 90 13.69 1.76 6.56
CA GLU A 90 14.19 3.10 6.21
C GLU A 90 13.73 3.55 4.82
N GLU A 91 13.62 2.63 3.87
CA GLU A 91 13.11 2.91 2.53
C GLU A 91 11.66 3.41 2.59
N ILE A 92 10.81 2.75 3.37
CA ILE A 92 9.41 3.17 3.55
C ILE A 92 9.30 4.47 4.34
N ARG A 93 10.21 4.71 5.28
CA ARG A 93 10.30 6.02 5.98
C ARG A 93 10.62 7.14 5.01
N ALA A 94 11.55 6.92 4.08
CA ALA A 94 11.90 7.90 3.05
C ALA A 94 10.72 8.20 2.10
N ILE A 95 9.88 7.20 1.80
CA ILE A 95 8.66 7.38 0.99
C ILE A 95 7.58 8.15 1.78
N GLY A 96 7.41 7.85 3.06
CA GLY A 96 6.37 8.44 3.91
C GLY A 96 4.95 8.02 3.55
N ALA A 97 4.78 6.90 2.85
CA ALA A 97 3.48 6.36 2.45
C ALA A 97 3.52 4.83 2.35
N VAL A 98 2.42 4.18 2.75
CA VAL A 98 2.24 2.73 2.73
C VAL A 98 1.04 2.38 1.85
N ASN A 99 1.19 1.49 0.88
CA ASN A 99 0.09 0.97 0.07
C ASN A 99 -0.32 -0.45 0.46
N CYS A 100 0.51 -1.14 1.26
CA CYS A 100 0.24 -2.47 1.78
C CYS A 100 0.79 -2.59 3.20
N PHE A 101 0.00 -3.14 4.11
CA PHE A 101 0.40 -3.46 5.49
C PHE A 101 0.13 -4.92 5.77
N TYR A 102 0.93 -5.54 6.63
CA TYR A 102 0.83 -6.96 6.92
C TYR A 102 1.39 -7.31 8.29
N ARG A 103 0.97 -8.46 8.85
CA ARG A 103 1.62 -9.03 10.02
C ARG A 103 2.90 -9.74 9.58
N PRO A 104 4.05 -9.37 10.15
CA PRO A 104 5.26 -10.13 9.90
C PRO A 104 5.15 -11.52 10.52
N THR A 105 5.94 -12.45 10.00
CA THR A 105 6.08 -13.80 10.55
C THR A 105 7.51 -14.01 11.01
N THR A 106 7.65 -14.65 12.18
CA THR A 106 8.96 -15.12 12.68
C THR A 106 8.84 -16.61 12.97
N SER A 107 9.69 -17.42 12.35
CA SER A 107 9.64 -18.88 12.46
C SER A 107 8.26 -19.49 12.16
N GLY A 108 7.55 -18.91 11.18
CA GLY A 108 6.21 -19.37 10.78
C GLY A 108 5.05 -18.89 11.67
N LEU A 109 5.32 -18.15 12.74
CA LEU A 109 4.31 -17.59 13.64
C LEU A 109 4.07 -16.10 13.31
N LEU A 110 2.81 -15.67 13.33
CA LEU A 110 2.44 -14.27 13.18
C LEU A 110 2.95 -13.45 14.38
N VAL A 111 3.60 -12.33 14.08
CA VAL A 111 4.08 -11.39 15.09
C VAL A 111 2.99 -10.35 15.37
N ASP A 112 2.91 -9.88 16.60
CA ASP A 112 1.97 -8.81 16.97
C ASP A 112 2.31 -7.50 16.25
N GLY A 113 1.26 -6.83 15.83
CA GLY A 113 1.35 -5.56 15.11
C GLY A 113 1.44 -5.69 13.59
N PHE A 114 1.51 -4.54 12.95
CA PHE A 114 1.65 -4.44 11.51
C PHE A 114 2.97 -3.76 11.14
N THR A 115 3.55 -4.22 10.04
CA THR A 115 4.53 -3.48 9.25
C THR A 115 3.93 -3.09 7.91
N GLY A 116 4.64 -2.31 7.11
CA GLY A 116 4.12 -1.86 5.83
C GLY A 116 5.18 -1.75 4.75
N THR A 117 4.71 -1.78 3.52
CA THR A 117 5.52 -1.59 2.32
C THR A 117 4.82 -0.68 1.32
N ASN A 118 5.56 -0.27 0.30
CA ASN A 118 5.01 0.49 -0.82
C ASN A 118 5.54 -0.07 -2.14
N THR A 119 4.67 -0.70 -2.90
CA THR A 119 4.96 -1.31 -4.20
C THR A 119 4.59 -0.43 -5.38
N ASP A 120 3.99 0.75 -5.15
CA ASP A 120 3.53 1.64 -6.23
C ASP A 120 4.68 2.15 -7.09
N GLY A 121 5.82 2.48 -6.46
CA GLY A 121 6.97 3.03 -7.16
C GLY A 121 7.59 2.02 -8.12
N GLU A 122 7.87 0.82 -7.64
CA GLU A 122 8.42 -0.26 -8.47
C GLU A 122 7.45 -0.64 -9.60
N ALA A 123 6.18 -0.87 -9.28
CA ALA A 123 5.16 -1.23 -10.25
C ALA A 123 4.96 -0.17 -11.34
N ALA A 124 5.05 1.12 -11.00
CA ALA A 124 4.95 2.20 -11.98
C ALA A 124 6.17 2.30 -12.90
N LEU A 125 7.36 1.96 -12.41
CA LEU A 125 8.59 2.05 -13.18
C LEU A 125 8.90 0.80 -14.00
N ASP A 126 8.38 -0.36 -13.60
CA ASP A 126 8.65 -1.63 -14.28
C ASP A 126 8.39 -1.59 -15.80
N PRO A 127 7.26 -1.06 -16.32
CA PRO A 127 6.99 -1.00 -17.76
C PRO A 127 7.98 -0.13 -18.55
N ILE A 128 8.64 0.83 -17.89
CA ILE A 128 9.57 1.77 -18.52
C ILE A 128 11.02 1.54 -18.09
N LYS A 129 11.28 0.57 -17.23
CA LYS A 129 12.60 0.29 -16.63
C LYS A 129 13.68 0.08 -17.69
N LYS A 130 13.38 -0.70 -18.73
CA LYS A 130 14.30 -0.91 -19.86
C LYS A 130 14.70 0.41 -20.51
N LYS A 131 13.74 1.29 -20.79
CA LYS A 131 14.00 2.61 -21.38
C LYS A 131 14.86 3.50 -20.49
N LEU A 132 14.63 3.45 -19.16
CA LEU A 132 15.41 4.19 -18.18
C LEU A 132 16.86 3.69 -18.08
N ILE A 133 17.08 2.40 -18.29
CA ILE A 133 18.43 1.79 -18.27
C ILE A 133 19.21 2.13 -19.55
N GLU A 134 18.58 1.97 -20.70
CA GLU A 134 19.23 2.10 -22.02
C GLU A 134 19.52 3.55 -22.42
N ASN A 135 18.78 4.52 -21.87
CA ASN A 135 18.98 5.95 -22.19
C ASN A 135 19.66 6.66 -21.02
N GLN A 136 20.37 7.75 -21.36
CA GLN A 136 20.96 8.67 -20.40
C GLN A 136 20.42 10.09 -20.60
N ASN A 137 20.49 10.91 -19.55
CA ASN A 137 20.10 12.32 -19.61
C ASN A 137 18.64 12.57 -20.01
N LEU A 138 17.73 11.63 -19.72
CA LEU A 138 16.31 11.87 -19.93
C LEU A 138 15.79 12.97 -18.97
N ASN A 139 14.83 13.76 -19.45
CA ASN A 139 14.03 14.61 -18.60
C ASN A 139 12.75 13.87 -18.25
N ILE A 140 12.55 13.57 -16.98
CA ILE A 140 11.42 12.82 -16.45
C ILE A 140 10.49 13.79 -15.73
N GLY A 141 9.25 13.91 -16.20
CA GLY A 141 8.20 14.68 -15.53
C GLY A 141 7.37 13.79 -14.59
N LEU A 142 7.35 14.11 -13.31
CA LEU A 142 6.48 13.47 -12.31
C LEU A 142 5.32 14.41 -11.99
N LEU A 143 4.10 14.00 -12.36
CA LEU A 143 2.88 14.79 -12.11
C LEU A 143 2.19 14.25 -10.84
N GLY A 144 2.17 15.08 -9.79
CA GLY A 144 1.60 14.76 -8.49
C GLY A 144 2.65 14.24 -7.48
N TYR A 145 2.56 14.74 -6.25
CA TYR A 145 3.48 14.40 -5.15
C TYR A 145 2.72 13.89 -3.90
N GLY A 146 1.62 13.15 -4.12
CA GLY A 146 0.94 12.37 -3.08
C GLY A 146 1.64 11.02 -2.86
N GLY A 147 1.03 10.14 -2.07
CA GLY A 147 1.65 8.86 -1.66
C GLY A 147 2.22 8.01 -2.80
N ALA A 148 1.55 7.93 -3.97
CA ALA A 148 2.07 7.23 -5.14
C ALA A 148 3.24 7.98 -5.79
N GLY A 149 3.13 9.31 -5.94
CA GLY A 149 4.20 10.14 -6.50
C GLY A 149 5.47 10.10 -5.66
N LYS A 150 5.35 10.14 -4.34
CA LYS A 150 6.48 9.97 -3.41
C LYS A 150 7.16 8.62 -3.58
N ALA A 151 6.38 7.54 -3.72
CA ALA A 151 6.93 6.21 -3.97
C ALA A 151 7.70 6.14 -5.29
N ILE A 152 7.11 6.63 -6.39
CA ILE A 152 7.76 6.67 -7.70
C ILE A 152 9.06 7.48 -7.65
N LEU A 153 9.02 8.66 -7.01
CA LEU A 153 10.21 9.50 -6.85
C LEU A 153 11.31 8.79 -6.07
N ALA A 154 10.97 8.12 -4.96
CA ALA A 154 11.94 7.41 -4.15
C ALA A 154 12.68 6.33 -4.97
N PHE A 155 11.97 5.54 -5.77
CA PHE A 155 12.56 4.54 -6.65
C PHE A 155 13.38 5.17 -7.79
N LEU A 156 12.91 6.25 -8.41
CA LEU A 156 13.67 6.99 -9.41
C LEU A 156 14.99 7.53 -8.84
N LEU A 157 14.96 8.08 -7.63
CA LEU A 157 16.15 8.59 -6.97
C LEU A 157 17.11 7.47 -6.53
N LYS A 158 16.59 6.34 -6.08
CA LYS A 158 17.39 5.18 -5.69
C LYS A 158 18.17 4.61 -6.89
N ASP A 159 17.48 4.36 -7.99
CA ASP A 159 18.03 3.58 -9.10
C ASP A 159 18.61 4.45 -10.24
N PHE A 160 18.14 5.71 -10.39
CA PHE A 160 18.40 6.53 -11.57
C PHE A 160 18.83 7.98 -11.28
N LYS A 161 19.01 8.41 -10.03
CA LYS A 161 19.34 9.80 -9.64
C LYS A 161 20.49 10.42 -10.45
N ARG A 162 21.51 9.64 -10.78
CA ARG A 162 22.69 10.12 -11.51
C ARG A 162 22.58 10.05 -13.02
N LYS A 163 21.48 9.48 -13.54
CA LYS A 163 21.30 9.21 -14.98
C LYS A 163 20.33 10.19 -15.64
N HIS A 164 19.37 10.71 -14.89
CA HIS A 164 18.26 11.48 -15.43
C HIS A 164 17.98 12.74 -14.62
N LYS A 165 17.34 13.71 -15.28
CA LYS A 165 16.77 14.90 -14.62
C LYS A 165 15.32 14.63 -14.27
N ILE A 166 14.92 14.84 -13.02
CA ILE A 166 13.56 14.61 -12.54
C ILE A 166 12.93 15.98 -12.23
N HIS A 167 11.80 16.24 -12.85
CA HIS A 167 11.00 17.43 -12.64
C HIS A 167 9.70 17.06 -11.97
N ILE A 168 9.37 17.69 -10.84
CA ILE A 168 8.16 17.41 -10.08
C ILE A 168 7.16 18.54 -10.30
N PHE A 169 5.96 18.18 -10.71
CA PHE A 169 4.84 19.12 -10.89
C PHE A 169 3.75 18.74 -9.89
N ASN A 170 3.38 19.67 -9.03
CA ASN A 170 2.33 19.44 -8.05
C ASN A 170 1.40 20.65 -7.95
N ARG A 171 0.13 20.39 -7.63
CA ARG A 171 -0.89 21.45 -7.51
C ARG A 171 -0.62 22.35 -6.30
N SER A 172 -0.16 21.79 -5.22
CA SER A 172 0.19 22.52 -3.99
C SER A 172 1.72 22.62 -3.84
N PRO A 173 2.26 23.64 -3.18
CA PRO A 173 3.69 23.69 -2.85
C PRO A 173 4.15 22.38 -2.16
N ILE A 174 5.38 22.00 -2.44
CA ILE A 174 6.03 20.81 -1.87
C ILE A 174 6.86 21.22 -0.67
#